data_c0d9e2da314cd46bda48f4cc943490d0
#
_entry.id   c0d9e2da314cd46bda48f4cc943490d0
#
_cell.length_a   1.000
_cell.length_b   1.000
_cell.length_c   1.000
_cell.angle_alpha   90.00
_cell.angle_beta   90.00
_cell.angle_gamma   90.00
#
_symmetry.space_group_name_H-M   'P 1'
#
loop_
_entity.id
_entity.type
_entity.pdbx_description
1 polymer ?
#
loop_
_entity_poly.entity_id
_entity_poly.type
_entity_poly.pdbx_seq_one_letter_code
_entity_poly.pdbx_strand_id
1 'polypeptide(L)'
;MNHDIAFLKNQARQLNIALSNGQLQQFDVYKNELMDWNAKTNLISEKSARDIIARHFLDSLTALRYITPPDAKIIDVGSGAGFPGLPLKIAQPSLDLYLLEANRKKVSFLKHIVRLLNLSSVDIIHDRVENIIRENVHQEKFDVLISRASFKLPQLCSFCRYFLTPAGRLIALKGPGVEAEIQKCFEDRNQSGIYQLIQQPIEAPFLNSTRKIIIGQR
;
A
#
# COMPACT_ATOMS: atom_id res chain seq x y z
N MET A 1 5.69 18.66 19.42
CA MET A 1 5.61 17.75 18.23
C MET A 1 7.03 17.33 17.93
N ASN A 2 7.30 16.04 17.88
CA ASN A 2 8.62 15.45 17.60
C ASN A 2 9.06 15.84 16.17
N HIS A 3 10.38 15.97 15.93
CA HIS A 3 10.97 16.39 14.67
C HIS A 3 10.46 15.55 13.47
N ASP A 4 10.35 14.23 13.64
CA ASP A 4 9.89 13.30 12.61
C ASP A 4 8.44 13.56 12.18
N ILE A 5 7.56 13.85 13.15
CA ILE A 5 6.15 14.15 12.89
C ILE A 5 5.98 15.55 12.26
N ALA A 6 6.83 16.51 12.63
CA ALA A 6 6.87 17.81 11.97
C ALA A 6 7.31 17.67 10.51
N PHE A 7 8.31 16.82 10.23
CA PHE A 7 8.77 16.50 8.89
C PHE A 7 7.65 15.81 8.08
N LEU A 8 7.00 14.77 8.64
CA LEU A 8 5.85 14.12 8.00
C LEU A 8 4.77 15.12 7.60
N LYS A 9 4.36 15.99 8.54
CA LYS A 9 3.32 17.00 8.31
C LYS A 9 3.68 17.93 7.15
N ASN A 10 4.92 18.41 7.11
CA ASN A 10 5.38 19.35 6.09
C ASN A 10 5.46 18.68 4.71
N GLN A 11 5.99 17.45 4.63
CA GLN A 11 6.11 16.72 3.37
C GLN A 11 4.74 16.25 2.85
N ALA A 12 3.81 15.82 3.73
CA ALA A 12 2.45 15.46 3.35
C ALA A 12 1.71 16.67 2.71
N ARG A 13 1.93 17.89 3.23
CA ARG A 13 1.38 19.11 2.62
C ARG A 13 1.88 19.35 1.19
N GLN A 14 3.14 19.01 0.89
CA GLN A 14 3.69 19.12 -0.48
C GLN A 14 3.03 18.11 -1.43
N LEU A 15 2.48 17.02 -0.88
CA LEU A 15 1.65 16.06 -1.63
C LEU A 15 0.17 16.46 -1.69
N ASN A 16 -0.19 17.67 -1.22
CA ASN A 16 -1.56 18.17 -1.05
C ASN A 16 -2.41 17.34 -0.06
N ILE A 17 -1.76 16.74 0.94
CA ILE A 17 -2.41 15.97 2.01
C ILE A 17 -2.35 16.76 3.31
N ALA A 18 -3.52 17.18 3.81
CA ALA A 18 -3.65 17.88 5.09
C ALA A 18 -3.94 16.84 6.20
N LEU A 19 -2.91 16.50 6.99
CA LEU A 19 -3.07 15.61 8.13
C LEU A 19 -3.52 16.38 9.37
N SER A 20 -4.58 15.92 10.04
CA SER A 20 -5.05 16.43 11.32
C SER A 20 -4.07 16.07 12.46
N ASN A 21 -4.21 16.72 13.61
CA ASN A 21 -3.38 16.38 14.78
C ASN A 21 -3.62 14.94 15.27
N GLY A 22 -4.84 14.42 15.17
CA GLY A 22 -5.15 13.03 15.50
C GLY A 22 -4.45 12.03 14.56
N GLN A 23 -4.46 12.30 13.24
CA GLN A 23 -3.74 11.48 12.27
C GLN A 23 -2.22 11.52 12.48
N LEU A 24 -1.66 12.69 12.79
CA LEU A 24 -0.24 12.83 13.12
C LEU A 24 0.13 12.02 14.38
N GLN A 25 -0.74 12.00 15.37
CA GLN A 25 -0.57 11.15 16.56
C GLN A 25 -0.64 9.67 16.22
N GLN A 26 -1.57 9.25 15.37
CA GLN A 26 -1.64 7.86 14.88
C GLN A 26 -0.36 7.45 14.14
N PHE A 27 0.22 8.31 13.31
CA PHE A 27 1.51 8.04 12.66
C PHE A 27 2.67 7.93 13.65
N ASP A 28 2.70 8.75 14.70
CA ASP A 28 3.75 8.68 15.74
C ASP A 28 3.66 7.36 16.53
N VAL A 29 2.46 6.97 16.94
CA VAL A 29 2.21 5.67 17.60
C VAL A 29 2.60 4.53 16.66
N TYR A 30 2.17 4.57 15.39
CA TYR A 30 2.51 3.52 14.41
C TYR A 30 4.02 3.38 14.22
N LYS A 31 4.75 4.49 14.11
CA LYS A 31 6.21 4.48 14.00
C LYS A 31 6.86 3.78 15.19
N ASN A 32 6.49 4.17 16.41
CA ASN A 32 7.08 3.63 17.63
C ASN A 32 6.80 2.13 17.79
N GLU A 33 5.54 1.71 17.59
CA GLU A 33 5.17 0.30 17.62
C GLU A 33 5.89 -0.54 16.55
N LEU A 34 6.02 0.01 15.34
CA LEU A 34 6.75 -0.66 14.28
C LEU A 34 8.23 -0.87 14.64
N MET A 35 8.87 0.11 15.26
CA MET A 35 10.27 0.00 15.73
C MET A 35 10.40 -1.07 16.81
N ASP A 36 9.52 -1.07 17.80
CA ASP A 36 9.53 -2.02 18.93
C ASP A 36 9.29 -3.46 18.45
N TRP A 37 8.35 -3.66 17.55
CA TRP A 37 8.10 -4.97 16.96
C TRP A 37 9.23 -5.40 16.03
N ASN A 38 9.78 -4.47 15.24
CA ASN A 38 10.86 -4.77 14.29
C ASN A 38 12.14 -5.26 15.00
N ALA A 39 12.43 -4.73 16.18
CA ALA A 39 13.55 -5.19 17.01
C ALA A 39 13.46 -6.70 17.37
N LYS A 40 12.26 -7.27 17.38
CA LYS A 40 11.99 -8.67 17.78
C LYS A 40 11.64 -9.59 16.61
N THR A 41 11.12 -9.04 15.51
CA THR A 41 10.43 -9.86 14.50
C THR A 41 10.86 -9.63 13.06
N ASN A 42 11.72 -8.64 12.79
CA ASN A 42 12.20 -8.28 11.44
C ASN A 42 11.03 -8.04 10.45
N LEU A 43 10.12 -7.13 10.80
CA LEU A 43 8.98 -6.75 9.95
C LEU A 43 9.40 -5.99 8.70
N ILE A 44 10.43 -5.14 8.84
CA ILE A 44 11.04 -4.32 7.78
C ILE A 44 12.56 -4.45 7.84
N SER A 45 13.24 -4.13 6.73
CA SER A 45 14.72 -4.19 6.69
C SER A 45 15.37 -3.10 7.54
N GLU A 46 16.57 -3.34 8.07
CA GLU A 46 17.34 -2.34 8.84
C GLU A 46 17.52 -1.02 8.10
N LYS A 47 17.80 -1.08 6.80
CA LYS A 47 17.96 0.11 5.96
C LYS A 47 16.70 0.96 5.91
N SER A 48 15.52 0.35 5.95
CA SER A 48 14.24 1.07 5.94
C SER A 48 13.78 1.47 7.34
N ALA A 49 14.19 0.77 8.38
CA ALA A 49 13.90 1.12 9.77
C ALA A 49 14.55 2.45 10.19
N ARG A 50 15.67 2.85 9.57
CA ARG A 50 16.35 4.13 9.85
C ARG A 50 15.57 5.35 9.38
N ASP A 51 14.63 5.17 8.46
CA ASP A 51 13.85 6.26 7.88
C ASP A 51 12.43 5.80 7.54
N ILE A 52 11.66 5.48 8.58
CA ILE A 52 10.28 5.00 8.46
C ILE A 52 9.39 6.07 7.83
N ILE A 53 9.59 7.34 8.21
CA ILE A 53 8.75 8.44 7.75
C ILE A 53 8.82 8.59 6.23
N ALA A 54 10.01 8.77 5.68
CA ALA A 54 10.14 8.99 4.24
C ALA A 54 9.89 7.70 3.45
N ARG A 55 10.54 6.59 3.85
CA ARG A 55 10.55 5.33 3.07
C ARG A 55 9.27 4.52 3.17
N HIS A 56 8.48 4.73 4.22
CA HIS A 56 7.24 3.98 4.40
C HIS A 56 6.02 4.88 4.42
N PHE A 57 5.94 5.89 5.28
CA PHE A 57 4.72 6.69 5.39
C PHE A 57 4.54 7.60 4.18
N LEU A 58 5.49 8.48 3.90
CA LEU A 58 5.39 9.42 2.78
C LEU A 58 5.38 8.70 1.42
N ASP A 59 6.22 7.66 1.24
CA ASP A 59 6.20 6.83 0.04
C ASP A 59 4.79 6.24 -0.21
N SER A 60 4.13 5.72 0.83
CA SER A 60 2.75 5.21 0.75
C SER A 60 1.75 6.30 0.39
N LEU A 61 1.86 7.48 1.03
CA LEU A 61 0.95 8.60 0.82
C LEU A 61 0.99 9.15 -0.62
N THR A 62 2.08 8.94 -1.37
CA THR A 62 2.14 9.34 -2.79
C THR A 62 1.06 8.69 -3.65
N ALA A 63 0.54 7.53 -3.24
CA ALA A 63 -0.52 6.82 -3.96
C ALA A 63 -1.92 7.40 -3.74
N LEU A 64 -2.13 8.19 -2.67
CA LEU A 64 -3.47 8.64 -2.27
C LEU A 64 -4.21 9.40 -3.37
N ARG A 65 -3.51 10.25 -4.12
CA ARG A 65 -4.07 11.04 -5.24
C ARG A 65 -4.67 10.22 -6.38
N TYR A 66 -4.35 8.93 -6.46
CA TYR A 66 -4.83 8.02 -7.51
C TYR A 66 -5.97 7.12 -7.04
N ILE A 67 -6.35 7.21 -5.76
CA ILE A 67 -7.44 6.46 -5.17
C ILE A 67 -8.74 7.25 -5.33
N THR A 68 -9.68 6.70 -6.07
CA THR A 68 -11.02 7.25 -6.27
C THR A 68 -12.03 6.12 -6.36
N PRO A 69 -13.23 6.24 -5.78
CA PRO A 69 -13.71 7.36 -4.97
C PRO A 69 -13.02 7.45 -3.58
N PRO A 70 -13.29 8.51 -2.80
CA PRO A 70 -12.65 8.69 -1.48
C PRO A 70 -12.96 7.60 -0.44
N ASP A 71 -14.02 6.85 -0.63
CA ASP A 71 -14.49 5.71 0.16
C ASP A 71 -14.25 4.36 -0.53
N ALA A 72 -13.32 4.33 -1.50
CA ALA A 72 -13.00 3.15 -2.29
C ALA A 72 -12.73 1.92 -1.41
N LYS A 73 -13.18 0.76 -1.90
CA LYS A 73 -12.84 -0.54 -1.32
C LYS A 73 -11.51 -1.03 -1.88
N ILE A 74 -10.52 -1.17 -1.01
CA ILE A 74 -9.12 -1.42 -1.37
C ILE A 74 -8.66 -2.76 -0.85
N ILE A 75 -7.94 -3.51 -1.69
CA ILE A 75 -7.14 -4.65 -1.24
C ILE A 75 -5.65 -4.32 -1.39
N ASP A 76 -4.92 -4.35 -0.27
CA ASP A 76 -3.45 -4.24 -0.23
C ASP A 76 -2.84 -5.64 -0.24
N VAL A 77 -2.28 -6.03 -1.39
CA VAL A 77 -1.79 -7.39 -1.63
C VAL A 77 -0.31 -7.49 -1.26
N GLY A 78 -0.03 -8.33 -0.26
CA GLY A 78 1.29 -8.44 0.35
C GLY A 78 1.61 -7.24 1.22
N SER A 79 0.65 -6.84 2.07
CA SER A 79 0.70 -5.61 2.87
C SER A 79 1.89 -5.50 3.84
N GLY A 80 2.54 -6.62 4.15
CA GLY A 80 3.71 -6.63 5.01
C GLY A 80 3.41 -6.09 6.40
N ALA A 81 4.13 -5.07 6.82
CA ALA A 81 3.86 -4.34 8.05
C ALA A 81 2.75 -3.26 7.88
N GLY A 82 1.89 -3.38 6.85
CA GLY A 82 0.76 -2.48 6.58
C GLY A 82 1.03 -1.43 5.52
N PHE A 83 1.98 -1.65 4.61
CA PHE A 83 2.37 -0.68 3.59
C PHE A 83 2.00 -1.14 2.17
N PRO A 84 1.29 -0.29 1.40
CA PRO A 84 0.94 1.11 1.69
C PRO A 84 -0.39 1.30 2.41
N GLY A 85 -1.19 0.27 2.67
CA GLY A 85 -2.58 0.34 3.10
C GLY A 85 -2.83 1.19 4.37
N LEU A 86 -2.11 0.93 5.47
CA LEU A 86 -2.37 1.62 6.73
C LEU A 86 -2.06 3.12 6.70
N PRO A 87 -0.94 3.63 6.13
CA PRO A 87 -0.75 5.06 5.93
C PRO A 87 -1.86 5.73 5.14
N LEU A 88 -2.37 5.06 4.09
CA LEU A 88 -3.49 5.55 3.29
C LEU A 88 -4.77 5.62 4.11
N LYS A 89 -5.06 4.58 4.89
CA LYS A 89 -6.22 4.51 5.80
C LYS A 89 -6.17 5.60 6.88
N ILE A 90 -5.00 5.85 7.47
CA ILE A 90 -4.83 6.93 8.45
C ILE A 90 -5.09 8.29 7.79
N ALA A 91 -4.57 8.54 6.58
CA ALA A 91 -4.76 9.80 5.88
C ALA A 91 -6.17 9.98 5.34
N GLN A 92 -6.83 8.90 4.92
CA GLN A 92 -8.18 8.87 4.34
C GLN A 92 -9.05 7.85 5.12
N PRO A 93 -9.66 8.23 6.24
CA PRO A 93 -10.39 7.30 7.10
C PRO A 93 -11.65 6.67 6.48
N SER A 94 -12.19 7.23 5.40
CA SER A 94 -13.35 6.70 4.67
C SER A 94 -13.07 5.44 3.86
N LEU A 95 -11.81 5.11 3.57
CA LEU A 95 -11.45 3.90 2.82
C LEU A 95 -11.93 2.62 3.51
N ASP A 96 -12.40 1.64 2.74
CA ASP A 96 -12.68 0.27 3.18
C ASP A 96 -11.47 -0.61 2.81
N LEU A 97 -10.61 -0.93 3.81
CA LEU A 97 -9.28 -1.49 3.58
C LEU A 97 -9.21 -2.97 3.93
N TYR A 98 -8.73 -3.76 2.99
CA TYR A 98 -8.40 -5.18 3.17
C TYR A 98 -6.89 -5.37 3.06
N LEU A 99 -6.27 -5.92 4.11
CA LEU A 99 -4.84 -6.20 4.19
C LEU A 99 -4.61 -7.70 3.99
N LEU A 100 -4.07 -8.11 2.85
CA LEU A 100 -3.76 -9.51 2.56
C LEU A 100 -2.27 -9.77 2.81
N GLU A 101 -1.97 -10.64 3.78
CA GLU A 101 -0.61 -10.97 4.19
C GLU A 101 -0.52 -12.44 4.63
N ALA A 102 0.48 -13.17 4.11
CA ALA A 102 0.68 -14.59 4.39
C ALA A 102 1.54 -14.86 5.63
N ASN A 103 2.38 -13.91 6.04
CA ASN A 103 3.30 -14.10 7.15
C ASN A 103 2.62 -13.88 8.49
N ARG A 104 2.52 -14.93 9.31
CA ARG A 104 1.87 -14.91 10.64
C ARG A 104 2.37 -13.80 11.56
N LYS A 105 3.69 -13.52 11.59
CA LYS A 105 4.25 -12.49 12.46
C LYS A 105 3.79 -11.10 12.03
N LYS A 106 3.76 -10.83 10.71
CA LYS A 106 3.27 -9.58 10.14
C LYS A 106 1.77 -9.42 10.39
N VAL A 107 0.97 -10.47 10.21
CA VAL A 107 -0.47 -10.46 10.54
C VAL A 107 -0.71 -10.15 12.01
N SER A 108 0.10 -10.70 12.93
CA SER A 108 -0.01 -10.39 14.37
C SER A 108 0.26 -8.91 14.63
N PHE A 109 1.25 -8.33 13.98
CA PHE A 109 1.51 -6.89 14.05
C PHE A 109 0.36 -6.07 13.46
N LEU A 110 -0.17 -6.45 12.29
CA LEU A 110 -1.30 -5.75 11.67
C LEU A 110 -2.52 -5.72 12.61
N LYS A 111 -2.87 -6.85 13.21
CA LYS A 111 -3.98 -6.93 14.18
C LYS A 111 -3.74 -6.05 15.41
N HIS A 112 -2.50 -6.01 15.90
CA HIS A 112 -2.11 -5.16 17.01
C HIS A 112 -2.27 -3.69 16.68
N ILE A 113 -1.65 -3.24 15.57
CA ILE A 113 -1.63 -1.81 15.22
C ILE A 113 -2.99 -1.27 14.80
N VAL A 114 -3.80 -2.04 14.06
CA VAL A 114 -5.17 -1.66 13.68
C VAL A 114 -6.03 -1.41 14.91
N ARG A 115 -5.94 -2.31 15.91
CA ARG A 115 -6.66 -2.17 17.18
C ARG A 115 -6.14 -0.96 17.99
N LEU A 116 -4.82 -0.80 18.10
CA LEU A 116 -4.21 0.26 18.89
C LEU A 116 -4.55 1.66 18.35
N LEU A 117 -4.54 1.80 17.03
CA LEU A 117 -4.89 3.05 16.34
C LEU A 117 -6.40 3.26 16.21
N ASN A 118 -7.22 2.31 16.67
CA ASN A 118 -8.68 2.32 16.57
C ASN A 118 -9.17 2.60 15.14
N LEU A 119 -8.59 1.89 14.15
CA LEU A 119 -8.97 2.04 12.74
C LEU A 119 -10.22 1.20 12.44
N SER A 120 -11.29 1.84 12.02
CA SER A 120 -12.53 1.19 11.55
C SER A 120 -12.40 0.77 10.08
N SER A 121 -13.26 -0.16 9.61
CA SER A 121 -13.30 -0.63 8.21
C SER A 121 -11.90 -1.07 7.72
N VAL A 122 -11.25 -1.94 8.52
CA VAL A 122 -9.98 -2.59 8.16
C VAL A 122 -10.12 -4.07 8.44
N ASP A 123 -10.07 -4.88 7.37
CA ASP A 123 -10.07 -6.33 7.43
C ASP A 123 -8.66 -6.88 7.17
N ILE A 124 -8.26 -7.90 7.93
CA ILE A 124 -6.96 -8.55 7.79
C ILE A 124 -7.16 -9.99 7.36
N ILE A 125 -6.72 -10.31 6.15
CA ILE A 125 -6.78 -11.63 5.55
C ILE A 125 -5.41 -12.29 5.72
N HIS A 126 -5.38 -13.36 6.55
CA HIS A 126 -4.17 -14.14 6.78
C HIS A 126 -4.15 -15.34 5.84
N ASP A 127 -3.70 -15.12 4.61
CA ASP A 127 -3.55 -16.19 3.63
C ASP A 127 -2.60 -15.78 2.49
N ARG A 128 -2.32 -16.73 1.60
CA ARG A 128 -1.64 -16.49 0.33
C ARG A 128 -2.65 -16.10 -0.74
N VAL A 129 -2.23 -15.23 -1.65
CA VAL A 129 -3.07 -14.76 -2.77
C VAL A 129 -3.65 -15.91 -3.57
N GLU A 130 -2.82 -16.93 -3.83
CA GLU A 130 -3.19 -18.10 -4.63
C GLU A 130 -4.32 -18.92 -3.99
N ASN A 131 -4.36 -18.97 -2.65
CA ASN A 131 -5.44 -19.65 -1.93
C ASN A 131 -6.75 -18.87 -2.05
N ILE A 132 -6.71 -17.55 -1.81
CA ILE A 132 -7.88 -16.68 -1.91
C ILE A 132 -8.50 -16.75 -3.31
N ILE A 133 -7.67 -16.75 -4.36
CA ILE A 133 -8.14 -16.89 -5.74
C ILE A 133 -8.80 -18.24 -5.96
N ARG A 134 -8.23 -19.33 -5.43
CA ARG A 134 -8.77 -20.68 -5.55
C ARG A 134 -10.11 -20.84 -4.82
N GLU A 135 -10.25 -20.24 -3.64
CA GLU A 135 -11.46 -20.31 -2.83
C GLU A 135 -12.59 -19.40 -3.33
N ASN A 136 -12.30 -18.51 -4.26
CA ASN A 136 -13.26 -17.62 -4.93
C ASN A 136 -14.07 -16.71 -3.99
N VAL A 137 -13.49 -16.30 -2.86
CA VAL A 137 -14.22 -15.56 -1.80
C VAL A 137 -14.35 -14.06 -2.09
N HIS A 138 -13.37 -13.46 -2.76
CA HIS A 138 -13.24 -12.00 -2.95
C HIS A 138 -13.24 -11.57 -4.42
N GLN A 139 -13.87 -12.37 -5.30
CA GLN A 139 -13.91 -12.07 -6.73
C GLN A 139 -14.66 -10.75 -7.00
N GLU A 140 -14.06 -9.89 -7.83
CA GLU A 140 -14.62 -8.63 -8.34
C GLU A 140 -15.23 -7.70 -7.26
N LYS A 141 -14.59 -7.64 -6.09
CA LYS A 141 -15.11 -6.89 -4.95
C LYS A 141 -14.42 -5.55 -4.69
N PHE A 142 -13.28 -5.29 -5.32
CA PHE A 142 -12.44 -4.13 -4.97
C PHE A 142 -12.38 -3.11 -6.09
N ASP A 143 -12.45 -1.84 -5.71
CA ASP A 143 -12.26 -0.70 -6.60
C ASP A 143 -10.79 -0.48 -6.90
N VAL A 144 -9.92 -0.82 -5.92
CA VAL A 144 -8.47 -0.64 -6.03
C VAL A 144 -7.75 -1.88 -5.51
N LEU A 145 -6.84 -2.42 -6.32
CA LEU A 145 -5.78 -3.32 -5.87
C LEU A 145 -4.50 -2.48 -5.73
N ILE A 146 -3.97 -2.44 -4.52
CA ILE A 146 -2.71 -1.74 -4.27
C ILE A 146 -1.63 -2.70 -3.82
N SER A 147 -0.38 -2.45 -4.18
CA SER A 147 0.75 -3.24 -3.69
C SER A 147 2.06 -2.45 -3.75
N ARG A 148 2.97 -2.76 -2.83
CA ARG A 148 4.31 -2.20 -2.76
C ARG A 148 5.37 -3.28 -2.54
N ALA A 149 6.30 -3.41 -3.48
CA ALA A 149 7.51 -4.24 -3.38
C ALA A 149 7.31 -5.76 -3.11
N SER A 150 6.08 -6.26 -3.09
CA SER A 150 5.81 -7.67 -2.74
C SER A 150 5.77 -8.59 -3.95
N PHE A 151 5.33 -8.11 -5.11
CA PHE A 151 5.12 -8.90 -6.32
C PHE A 151 5.69 -8.19 -7.55
N LYS A 152 6.02 -8.96 -8.60
CA LYS A 152 6.31 -8.41 -9.92
C LYS A 152 5.03 -7.90 -10.58
N LEU A 153 5.14 -6.91 -11.45
CA LEU A 153 3.97 -6.28 -12.08
C LEU A 153 3.10 -7.26 -12.87
N PRO A 154 3.63 -8.23 -13.66
CA PRO A 154 2.80 -9.23 -14.33
C PRO A 154 1.93 -10.05 -13.37
N GLN A 155 2.46 -10.42 -12.19
CA GLN A 155 1.67 -11.11 -11.16
C GLN A 155 0.55 -10.21 -10.62
N LEU A 156 0.84 -8.93 -10.33
CA LEU A 156 -0.19 -7.98 -9.90
C LEU A 156 -1.28 -7.81 -10.96
N CYS A 157 -0.90 -7.74 -12.22
CA CYS A 157 -1.86 -7.67 -13.33
C CYS A 157 -2.76 -8.92 -13.39
N SER A 158 -2.22 -10.13 -13.19
CA SER A 158 -3.03 -11.35 -13.14
C SER A 158 -4.01 -11.37 -11.95
N PHE A 159 -3.62 -10.83 -10.79
CA PHE A 159 -4.50 -10.69 -9.62
C PHE A 159 -5.65 -9.71 -9.86
N CYS A 160 -5.43 -8.68 -10.68
CA CYS A 160 -6.46 -7.68 -11.00
C CYS A 160 -7.70 -8.31 -11.61
N ARG A 161 -7.54 -9.29 -12.49
CA ARG A 161 -8.65 -10.01 -13.12
C ARG A 161 -9.59 -10.65 -12.11
N TYR A 162 -9.03 -11.08 -10.97
CA TYR A 162 -9.81 -11.72 -9.92
C TYR A 162 -10.41 -10.70 -8.95
N PHE A 163 -9.58 -9.82 -8.40
CA PHE A 163 -10.00 -8.96 -7.28
C PHE A 163 -10.79 -7.72 -7.70
N LEU A 164 -10.45 -7.12 -8.86
CA LEU A 164 -11.02 -5.82 -9.23
C LEU A 164 -12.41 -5.94 -9.83
N THR A 165 -13.25 -4.96 -9.52
CA THR A 165 -14.46 -4.68 -10.27
C THR A 165 -14.16 -4.31 -11.72
N PRO A 166 -15.13 -4.36 -12.67
CA PRO A 166 -14.89 -3.99 -14.07
C PRO A 166 -14.36 -2.57 -14.29
N ALA A 167 -14.62 -1.65 -13.35
CA ALA A 167 -14.07 -0.27 -13.37
C ALA A 167 -12.89 -0.09 -12.40
N GLY A 168 -12.42 -1.19 -11.81
CA GLY A 168 -11.36 -1.18 -10.80
C GLY A 168 -9.99 -0.88 -11.39
N ARG A 169 -9.07 -0.48 -10.52
CA ARG A 169 -7.70 -0.10 -10.92
C ARG A 169 -6.62 -0.72 -10.06
N LEU A 170 -5.51 -1.03 -10.71
CA LEU A 170 -4.25 -1.36 -10.04
C LEU A 170 -3.49 -0.08 -9.70
N ILE A 171 -2.92 -0.02 -8.50
CA ILE A 171 -1.93 1.00 -8.10
C ILE A 171 -0.70 0.27 -7.54
N ALA A 172 0.39 0.21 -8.30
CA ALA A 172 1.61 -0.46 -7.88
C ALA A 172 2.74 0.54 -7.64
N LEU A 173 3.24 0.59 -6.39
CA LEU A 173 4.39 1.42 -6.01
C LEU A 173 5.67 0.63 -6.33
N LYS A 174 6.42 1.11 -7.31
CA LYS A 174 7.61 0.45 -7.85
C LYS A 174 8.87 1.30 -7.71
N GLY A 175 10.00 0.61 -7.65
CA GLY A 175 11.33 1.22 -7.74
C GLY A 175 11.81 1.40 -9.19
N PRO A 176 13.08 1.77 -9.38
CA PRO A 176 13.70 1.84 -10.70
C PRO A 176 13.71 0.44 -11.37
N GLY A 177 13.69 0.41 -12.70
CA GLY A 177 13.79 -0.82 -13.48
C GLY A 177 12.45 -1.54 -13.72
N VAL A 178 11.32 -0.87 -13.48
CA VAL A 178 9.98 -1.44 -13.73
C VAL A 178 9.64 -1.59 -15.22
N GLU A 179 10.42 -0.99 -16.12
CA GLU A 179 10.19 -0.98 -17.56
C GLU A 179 10.11 -2.40 -18.15
N ALA A 180 11.02 -3.27 -17.74
CA ALA A 180 11.02 -4.68 -18.18
C ALA A 180 9.78 -5.45 -17.67
N GLU A 181 9.26 -5.08 -16.50
CA GLU A 181 8.03 -5.67 -15.98
C GLU A 181 6.80 -5.17 -16.76
N ILE A 182 6.78 -3.89 -17.14
CA ILE A 182 5.71 -3.30 -17.96
C ILE A 182 5.64 -3.98 -19.32
N GLN A 183 6.80 -4.18 -19.98
CA GLN A 183 6.87 -4.88 -21.26
C GLN A 183 6.22 -6.26 -21.18
N LYS A 184 6.53 -7.05 -20.15
CA LYS A 184 5.95 -8.38 -19.94
C LYS A 184 4.44 -8.36 -19.72
N CYS A 185 3.91 -7.32 -19.05
CA CYS A 185 2.45 -7.19 -18.91
C CYS A 185 1.74 -6.99 -20.24
N PHE A 186 2.39 -6.37 -21.23
CA PHE A 186 1.80 -6.19 -22.56
C PHE A 186 1.87 -7.47 -23.42
N GLU A 187 2.83 -8.34 -23.18
CA GLU A 187 2.92 -9.65 -23.84
C GLU A 187 1.79 -10.60 -23.40
N ASP A 188 1.34 -10.48 -22.14
CA ASP A 188 0.32 -11.35 -21.51
C ASP A 188 -1.06 -10.67 -21.37
N ARG A 189 -1.43 -9.73 -22.23
CA ARG A 189 -2.67 -8.93 -22.11
C ARG A 189 -3.94 -9.74 -21.90
N ASN A 190 -4.07 -10.89 -22.56
CA ASN A 190 -5.26 -11.74 -22.48
C ASN A 190 -5.44 -12.39 -21.07
N GLN A 191 -4.41 -12.44 -20.27
CA GLN A 191 -4.46 -13.03 -18.92
C GLN A 191 -4.63 -12.00 -17.82
N SER A 192 -4.20 -10.74 -18.05
CA SER A 192 -4.15 -9.72 -16.99
C SER A 192 -5.49 -9.04 -16.72
N GLY A 193 -6.40 -8.96 -17.70
CA GLY A 193 -7.61 -8.16 -17.60
C GLY A 193 -7.35 -6.64 -17.48
N ILE A 194 -6.10 -6.20 -17.63
CA ILE A 194 -5.71 -4.78 -17.61
C ILE A 194 -5.59 -4.28 -19.05
N TYR A 195 -6.38 -3.26 -19.40
CA TYR A 195 -6.40 -2.70 -20.75
C TYR A 195 -5.38 -1.60 -20.99
N GLN A 196 -5.02 -0.86 -19.93
CA GLN A 196 -4.09 0.26 -20.01
C GLN A 196 -3.16 0.28 -18.78
N LEU A 197 -1.87 0.54 -19.01
CA LEU A 197 -0.90 0.84 -17.96
C LEU A 197 -0.34 2.24 -18.16
N ILE A 198 -0.40 3.06 -17.12
CA ILE A 198 0.15 4.41 -17.10
C ILE A 198 1.26 4.43 -16.05
N GLN A 199 2.44 4.92 -16.43
CA GLN A 199 3.56 5.12 -15.53
C GLN A 199 3.61 6.59 -15.12
N GLN A 200 3.58 6.84 -13.80
CA GLN A 200 3.73 8.17 -13.21
C GLN A 200 5.02 8.25 -12.39
N PRO A 201 5.97 9.10 -12.75
CA PRO A 201 7.11 9.37 -11.88
C PRO A 201 6.63 10.06 -10.61
N ILE A 202 7.23 9.71 -9.47
CA ILE A 202 6.99 10.42 -8.21
C ILE A 202 8.13 11.41 -8.02
N GLU A 203 7.81 12.69 -8.08
CA GLU A 203 8.70 13.76 -7.64
C GLU A 203 8.57 13.90 -6.13
N ALA A 204 9.46 13.22 -5.42
CA ALA A 204 9.47 13.21 -3.97
C ALA A 204 10.90 13.46 -3.46
N PRO A 205 11.28 14.72 -3.21
CA PRO A 205 12.64 15.08 -2.76
C PRO A 205 13.05 14.38 -1.45
N PHE A 206 12.07 13.96 -0.64
CA PHE A 206 12.28 13.21 0.59
C PHE A 206 12.66 11.74 0.35
N LEU A 207 12.46 11.21 -0.87
CA LEU A 207 12.88 9.86 -1.25
C LEU A 207 14.23 9.94 -1.98
N ASN A 208 15.30 9.45 -1.36
CA ASN A 208 16.63 9.33 -1.98
C ASN A 208 16.68 8.25 -3.08
N SER A 209 15.58 8.02 -3.80
CA SER A 209 15.47 7.01 -4.86
C SER A 209 14.32 7.34 -5.79
N THR A 210 14.51 7.10 -7.08
CA THR A 210 13.44 7.22 -8.07
C THR A 210 12.32 6.24 -7.73
N ARG A 211 11.09 6.76 -7.64
CA ARG A 211 9.87 5.98 -7.44
C ARG A 211 8.93 6.19 -8.61
N LYS A 212 8.17 5.16 -8.90
CA LYS A 212 7.16 5.18 -9.95
C LYS A 212 5.87 4.57 -9.43
N ILE A 213 4.76 5.17 -9.76
CA ILE A 213 3.44 4.57 -9.58
C ILE A 213 2.98 4.04 -10.95
N ILE A 214 2.65 2.77 -10.99
CA ILE A 214 2.04 2.15 -12.16
C ILE A 214 0.55 2.04 -11.89
N ILE A 215 -0.24 2.65 -12.76
CA ILE A 215 -1.70 2.63 -12.69
C ILE A 215 -2.20 1.74 -13.83
N GLY A 216 -2.92 0.68 -13.48
CA GLY A 216 -3.57 -0.20 -14.43
C GLY A 216 -5.09 -0.01 -14.36
N GLN A 217 -5.76 0.06 -15.52
CA GLN A 217 -7.22 0.10 -15.61
C GLN A 217 -7.73 -1.26 -16.07
N ARG A 218 -8.68 -1.84 -15.30
CA ARG A 218 -9.41 -3.04 -15.68
C ARG A 218 -10.60 -2.69 -16.60
#